data_56fd2ac3907cbbd76431e10766600a53
#
_entry.id   56fd2ac3907cbbd76431e10766600a53
#
_cell.length_a   1.000
_cell.length_b   1.000
_cell.length_c   1.000
_cell.angle_alpha   90.00
_cell.angle_beta   90.00
_cell.angle_gamma   90.00
#
_symmetry.space_group_name_H-M   'P 1'
#
loop_
_entity.id
_entity.type
_entity.pdbx_description
1 polymer ?
#
loop_
_entity_poly.entity_id
_entity_poly.type
_entity_poly.pdbx_seq_one_letter_code
_entity_poly.pdbx_strand_id
1 'polypeptide(L)'
;MKFNGFIVAIVVLAALGGALYWSNHHMPAETTPASAEAPPKILTLNEADINKIDIKKKGGEEVTLAKDSGGNWKVIAPKPLGADQSAVSSMLSSLSSLNSDRLVEEKTSNFNQYGLSEPTLQIGVTEKNSKTHQLLVGDDTPTNNGAYVRLEGDPRVFTIAAYNKTSLDKSLNDLRDKRLLTLESDKISRIELIANKQEIEFGRNKDQWQILRPKPLRADSAQVDELLRKLTDAKMESGSETDSKKTASAFTSGARVAIAKLTTDSGTQELEVRKNKDDYYAKSSVVDGVYKASNDVGQGFYKKLDDFRNKKLFDFGFSDPDKIEIHDGSKAYFLTKGGQDWWSGDGKKMDATSVESLIDKIRDLQATKFLESGFNTPSIDVTVSSNDRKRREKALIAKYKDSYIAKRENEPVLYELDSKLIEALQNSAKDLKPAAMSKK
;
A
#
# COMPACT_ATOMS: atom_id res chain seq x y z
N MET A 1 -52.40 -57.86 -22.87
CA MET A 1 -51.09 -58.37 -22.46
C MET A 1 -50.11 -57.21 -22.27
N LYS A 2 -50.07 -56.59 -21.08
CA LYS A 2 -48.99 -55.59 -20.67
C LYS A 2 -48.89 -55.49 -19.14
N PHE A 3 -49.27 -56.51 -18.39
CA PHE A 3 -49.21 -56.45 -16.90
C PHE A 3 -47.95 -57.09 -16.30
N ASN A 4 -47.22 -57.92 -17.07
CA ASN A 4 -46.04 -58.64 -16.55
C ASN A 4 -44.77 -57.77 -16.41
N GLY A 5 -44.65 -56.73 -17.21
CA GLY A 5 -43.47 -55.82 -17.10
C GLY A 5 -43.47 -54.93 -15.82
N PHE A 6 -44.67 -54.57 -15.36
CA PHE A 6 -44.81 -53.74 -14.17
C PHE A 6 -44.51 -54.53 -12.87
N ILE A 7 -44.91 -55.78 -12.83
CA ILE A 7 -44.62 -56.69 -11.70
C ILE A 7 -43.14 -56.99 -11.64
N VAL A 8 -42.46 -57.19 -12.78
CA VAL A 8 -41.00 -57.38 -12.84
C VAL A 8 -40.26 -56.15 -12.37
N ALA A 9 -40.73 -54.96 -12.73
CA ALA A 9 -40.10 -53.69 -12.26
C ALA A 9 -40.24 -53.51 -10.74
N ILE A 10 -41.38 -53.87 -10.15
CA ILE A 10 -41.56 -53.77 -8.69
C ILE A 10 -40.68 -54.80 -7.95
N VAL A 11 -40.51 -56.00 -8.48
CA VAL A 11 -39.63 -57.04 -7.90
C VAL A 11 -38.16 -56.60 -7.95
N VAL A 12 -37.72 -55.98 -9.06
CA VAL A 12 -36.37 -55.48 -9.21
C VAL A 12 -36.11 -54.30 -8.24
N LEU A 13 -37.11 -53.39 -8.07
CA LEU A 13 -37.01 -52.28 -7.14
C LEU A 13 -36.98 -52.77 -5.68
N ALA A 14 -37.79 -53.80 -5.33
CA ALA A 14 -37.76 -54.39 -4.02
C ALA A 14 -36.45 -55.13 -3.72
N ALA A 15 -35.87 -55.82 -4.71
CA ALA A 15 -34.56 -56.46 -4.60
C ALA A 15 -33.42 -55.45 -4.45
N LEU A 16 -33.44 -54.33 -5.19
CA LEU A 16 -32.47 -53.24 -5.07
C LEU A 16 -32.61 -52.51 -3.73
N GLY A 17 -33.85 -52.25 -3.30
CA GLY A 17 -34.10 -51.64 -1.99
C GLY A 17 -33.66 -52.55 -0.83
N GLY A 18 -33.90 -53.86 -0.94
CA GLY A 18 -33.44 -54.87 0.03
C GLY A 18 -31.92 -54.99 0.07
N ALA A 19 -31.26 -54.95 -1.11
CA ALA A 19 -29.80 -54.97 -1.20
C ALA A 19 -29.17 -53.67 -0.61
N LEU A 20 -29.75 -52.50 -0.87
CA LEU A 20 -29.34 -51.23 -0.24
C LEU A 20 -29.58 -51.22 1.27
N TYR A 21 -30.71 -51.70 1.75
CA TYR A 21 -31.01 -51.83 3.17
C TYR A 21 -30.03 -52.77 3.86
N TRP A 22 -29.73 -53.93 3.24
CA TRP A 22 -28.77 -54.89 3.78
C TRP A 22 -27.35 -54.38 3.77
N SER A 23 -26.94 -53.72 2.67
CA SER A 23 -25.62 -53.05 2.55
C SER A 23 -25.42 -51.95 3.62
N ASN A 24 -26.49 -51.15 3.89
CA ASN A 24 -26.40 -50.09 4.90
C ASN A 24 -26.39 -50.59 6.33
N HIS A 25 -26.95 -51.79 6.60
CA HIS A 25 -26.99 -52.37 7.94
C HIS A 25 -25.94 -53.42 8.23
N HIS A 26 -25.21 -53.88 7.19
CA HIS A 26 -24.18 -54.89 7.32
C HIS A 26 -22.83 -54.39 6.78
N MET A 27 -22.69 -53.07 6.51
CA MET A 27 -21.33 -52.52 6.42
C MET A 27 -20.63 -52.77 7.76
N PRO A 28 -19.46 -53.43 7.76
CA PRO A 28 -18.63 -53.40 8.94
C PRO A 28 -18.53 -51.93 9.32
N ALA A 29 -18.71 -51.60 10.60
CA ALA A 29 -18.41 -50.24 11.09
C ALA A 29 -17.07 -49.86 10.49
N GLU A 30 -17.08 -48.84 9.62
CA GLU A 30 -15.80 -48.24 9.20
C GLU A 30 -15.07 -48.00 10.50
N THR A 31 -14.00 -48.76 10.72
CA THR A 31 -13.02 -48.41 11.73
C THR A 31 -12.63 -47.01 11.34
N THR A 32 -13.19 -46.03 12.04
CA THR A 32 -12.75 -44.65 12.00
C THR A 32 -11.21 -44.77 11.94
N PRO A 33 -10.54 -44.30 10.88
CA PRO A 33 -9.11 -44.35 10.86
C PRO A 33 -8.68 -43.72 12.16
N ALA A 34 -7.92 -44.47 12.98
CA ALA A 34 -7.42 -43.98 14.26
C ALA A 34 -7.02 -42.56 14.03
N SER A 35 -7.66 -41.62 14.75
CA SER A 35 -7.41 -40.20 14.64
C SER A 35 -5.93 -40.05 14.40
N ALA A 36 -5.53 -39.63 13.18
CA ALA A 36 -4.12 -39.53 12.85
C ALA A 36 -3.55 -38.64 13.94
N GLU A 37 -2.75 -39.21 14.81
CA GLU A 37 -2.11 -38.46 15.88
C GLU A 37 -1.49 -37.24 15.25
N ALA A 38 -1.84 -36.05 15.76
CA ALA A 38 -1.36 -34.81 15.20
C ALA A 38 0.18 -34.91 15.06
N PRO A 39 0.76 -34.56 13.91
CA PRO A 39 2.19 -34.73 13.69
C PRO A 39 2.97 -34.16 14.87
N PRO A 40 3.97 -34.88 15.40
CA PRO A 40 4.70 -34.41 16.59
C PRO A 40 5.33 -33.06 16.34
N LYS A 41 5.15 -32.13 17.27
CA LYS A 41 5.81 -30.84 17.23
C LYS A 41 7.30 -31.00 17.45
N ILE A 42 8.08 -30.36 16.59
CA ILE A 42 9.54 -30.34 16.73
C ILE A 42 9.94 -29.26 17.74
N LEU A 43 9.33 -28.08 17.59
CA LEU A 43 9.64 -26.92 18.41
C LEU A 43 8.34 -26.13 18.70
N THR A 44 8.20 -25.70 19.95
CA THR A 44 7.13 -24.79 20.37
C THR A 44 7.74 -23.71 21.23
N LEU A 45 7.71 -22.48 20.76
CA LEU A 45 8.25 -21.31 21.45
C LEU A 45 7.19 -20.22 21.52
N ASN A 46 7.31 -19.37 22.53
CA ASN A 46 6.56 -18.12 22.55
C ASN A 46 7.38 -17.04 21.83
N GLU A 47 6.88 -16.54 20.70
CA GLU A 47 7.57 -15.51 19.90
C GLU A 47 7.92 -14.24 20.70
N ALA A 48 7.10 -13.91 21.71
CA ALA A 48 7.32 -12.75 22.56
C ALA A 48 8.56 -12.91 23.46
N ASP A 49 8.98 -14.14 23.74
CA ASP A 49 10.12 -14.43 24.59
C ASP A 49 11.45 -14.54 23.81
N ILE A 50 11.38 -14.61 22.47
CA ILE A 50 12.57 -14.68 21.63
C ILE A 50 13.19 -13.30 21.52
N ASN A 51 14.50 -13.22 21.77
CA ASN A 51 15.29 -11.97 21.71
C ASN A 51 16.46 -12.03 20.72
N LYS A 52 16.90 -13.24 20.30
CA LYS A 52 18.01 -13.41 19.35
C LYS A 52 17.76 -14.61 18.44
N ILE A 53 18.19 -14.49 17.18
CA ILE A 53 18.17 -15.55 16.17
C ILE A 53 19.52 -15.57 15.48
N ASP A 54 20.13 -16.75 15.40
CA ASP A 54 21.36 -17.02 14.66
C ASP A 54 21.05 -17.96 13.49
N ILE A 55 21.39 -17.59 12.27
CA ILE A 55 21.17 -18.37 11.05
C ILE A 55 22.53 -18.64 10.41
N LYS A 56 22.87 -19.92 10.24
CA LYS A 56 24.11 -20.33 9.61
C LYS A 56 23.84 -21.33 8.50
N LYS A 57 24.26 -20.99 7.28
CA LYS A 57 24.16 -21.84 6.09
C LYS A 57 25.53 -22.52 5.85
N LYS A 58 25.50 -23.77 5.41
CA LYS A 58 26.73 -24.46 5.02
C LYS A 58 27.42 -23.75 3.86
N GLY A 59 28.66 -23.30 4.07
CA GLY A 59 29.41 -22.53 3.06
C GLY A 59 28.88 -21.13 2.76
N GLY A 60 27.92 -20.63 3.53
CA GLY A 60 27.30 -19.34 3.39
C GLY A 60 27.65 -18.35 4.51
N GLU A 61 26.99 -17.19 4.45
CA GLU A 61 27.11 -16.12 5.43
C GLU A 61 26.33 -16.46 6.71
N GLU A 62 26.88 -16.11 7.86
CA GLU A 62 26.18 -16.20 9.14
C GLU A 62 25.44 -14.89 9.42
N VAL A 63 24.14 -14.99 9.73
CA VAL A 63 23.28 -13.85 10.03
C VAL A 63 22.80 -13.94 11.46
N THR A 64 23.05 -12.90 12.24
CA THR A 64 22.54 -12.77 13.60
C THR A 64 21.58 -11.60 13.69
N LEU A 65 20.38 -11.86 14.23
CA LEU A 65 19.37 -10.87 14.56
C LEU A 65 19.19 -10.79 16.08
N ALA A 66 18.99 -9.59 16.58
CA ALA A 66 18.63 -9.36 17.98
C ALA A 66 17.60 -8.22 18.10
N LYS A 67 16.77 -8.26 19.15
CA LYS A 67 15.88 -7.17 19.50
C LYS A 67 16.65 -6.04 20.16
N ASP A 68 16.38 -4.81 19.72
CA ASP A 68 16.85 -3.61 20.41
C ASP A 68 16.03 -3.32 21.70
N SER A 69 16.37 -2.26 22.42
CA SER A 69 15.65 -1.83 23.64
C SER A 69 14.18 -1.46 23.40
N GLY A 70 13.80 -1.12 22.17
CA GLY A 70 12.43 -0.82 21.76
C GLY A 70 11.66 -2.08 21.32
N GLY A 71 12.31 -3.26 21.33
CA GLY A 71 11.69 -4.51 20.90
C GLY A 71 11.72 -4.75 19.39
N ASN A 72 12.36 -3.88 18.61
CA ASN A 72 12.51 -4.03 17.17
C ASN A 72 13.68 -4.92 16.81
N TRP A 73 13.52 -5.78 15.81
CA TRP A 73 14.60 -6.61 15.30
C TRP A 73 15.65 -5.79 14.57
N LYS A 74 16.91 -6.11 14.79
CA LYS A 74 18.08 -5.58 14.09
C LYS A 74 18.96 -6.74 13.64
N VAL A 75 19.56 -6.60 12.47
CA VAL A 75 20.71 -7.45 12.09
C VAL A 75 21.93 -6.91 12.84
N ILE A 76 22.64 -7.78 13.57
CA ILE A 76 23.86 -7.42 14.30
C ILE A 76 25.12 -8.03 13.69
N ALA A 77 24.98 -9.14 12.96
CA ALA A 77 26.06 -9.73 12.17
C ALA A 77 25.54 -10.13 10.78
N PRO A 78 26.38 -10.05 9.73
CA PRO A 78 27.80 -9.72 9.69
C PRO A 78 28.13 -8.25 9.90
N LYS A 79 27.14 -7.35 9.77
CA LYS A 79 27.26 -5.92 10.07
C LYS A 79 25.93 -5.38 10.58
N PRO A 80 25.95 -4.33 11.42
CA PRO A 80 24.70 -3.72 11.91
C PRO A 80 23.86 -3.14 10.78
N LEU A 81 22.60 -3.60 10.65
CA LEU A 81 21.61 -3.13 9.66
C LEU A 81 20.21 -3.13 10.28
N GLY A 82 19.31 -2.33 9.71
CA GLY A 82 17.88 -2.50 9.95
C GLY A 82 17.40 -3.88 9.51
N ALA A 83 16.48 -4.49 10.25
CA ALA A 83 15.83 -5.73 9.84
C ALA A 83 14.42 -5.43 9.31
N ASP A 84 13.97 -6.21 8.32
CA ASP A 84 12.59 -6.24 7.87
C ASP A 84 11.75 -6.96 8.93
N GLN A 85 11.00 -6.18 9.73
CA GLN A 85 10.20 -6.69 10.84
C GLN A 85 9.20 -7.77 10.38
N SER A 86 8.60 -7.58 9.19
CA SER A 86 7.62 -8.52 8.64
C SER A 86 8.25 -9.83 8.21
N ALA A 87 9.42 -9.76 7.57
CA ALA A 87 10.17 -10.96 7.16
C ALA A 87 10.63 -11.77 8.37
N VAL A 88 11.14 -11.09 9.41
CA VAL A 88 11.57 -11.73 10.66
C VAL A 88 10.37 -12.33 11.40
N SER A 89 9.24 -11.62 11.50
CA SER A 89 8.02 -12.12 12.14
C SER A 89 7.49 -13.36 11.42
N SER A 90 7.45 -13.36 10.09
CA SER A 90 7.01 -14.52 9.30
C SER A 90 7.92 -15.75 9.52
N MET A 91 9.23 -15.54 9.60
CA MET A 91 10.17 -16.60 9.92
C MET A 91 9.96 -17.13 11.35
N LEU A 92 9.76 -16.23 12.32
CA LEU A 92 9.51 -16.60 13.72
C LEU A 92 8.22 -17.39 13.86
N SER A 93 7.14 -16.99 13.20
CA SER A 93 5.87 -17.73 13.24
C SER A 93 6.02 -19.15 12.70
N SER A 94 6.83 -19.34 11.64
CA SER A 94 7.13 -20.67 11.11
C SER A 94 7.98 -21.51 12.08
N LEU A 95 8.86 -20.86 12.83
CA LEU A 95 9.79 -21.52 13.73
C LEU A 95 9.15 -21.84 15.09
N SER A 96 8.33 -20.92 15.64
CA SER A 96 7.74 -21.03 16.97
C SER A 96 6.72 -22.17 17.09
N SER A 97 6.14 -22.59 15.98
CA SER A 97 5.13 -23.66 15.90
C SER A 97 5.51 -24.74 14.87
N LEU A 98 6.80 -25.08 14.80
CA LEU A 98 7.30 -26.01 13.79
C LEU A 98 6.77 -27.43 14.05
N ASN A 99 5.91 -27.90 13.15
CA ASN A 99 5.41 -29.27 13.16
C ASN A 99 6.25 -30.13 12.21
N SER A 100 6.39 -31.40 12.54
CA SER A 100 6.93 -32.39 11.61
C SER A 100 5.87 -32.88 10.65
N ASP A 101 6.27 -33.31 9.45
CA ASP A 101 5.41 -34.12 8.59
C ASP A 101 5.40 -35.57 9.08
N ARG A 102 6.58 -36.03 9.49
CA ARG A 102 6.75 -37.41 9.96
C ARG A 102 7.96 -37.52 10.93
N LEU A 103 7.82 -38.36 11.93
CA LEU A 103 8.93 -38.91 12.70
C LEU A 103 9.60 -40.00 11.83
N VAL A 104 10.87 -39.80 11.50
CA VAL A 104 11.65 -40.74 10.67
C VAL A 104 12.32 -41.81 11.53
N GLU A 105 12.98 -41.38 12.61
CA GLU A 105 13.57 -42.25 13.62
C GLU A 105 13.35 -41.68 15.02
N GLU A 106 12.98 -42.55 15.94
CA GLU A 106 12.75 -42.19 17.34
C GLU A 106 14.07 -42.07 18.11
N LYS A 107 15.06 -42.83 17.69
CA LYS A 107 16.40 -42.82 18.33
C LYS A 107 17.47 -43.26 17.34
N THR A 108 18.37 -42.35 16.99
CA THR A 108 19.53 -42.65 16.17
C THR A 108 20.80 -42.00 16.71
N SER A 109 21.94 -42.58 16.42
CA SER A 109 23.26 -41.97 16.58
C SER A 109 23.94 -41.70 15.23
N ASN A 110 23.34 -42.19 14.12
CA ASN A 110 23.85 -42.01 12.77
C ASN A 110 23.13 -40.88 12.05
N PHE A 111 23.48 -39.65 12.38
CA PHE A 111 22.91 -38.45 11.76
C PHE A 111 23.45 -38.16 10.36
N ASN A 112 24.53 -38.80 9.97
CA ASN A 112 25.22 -38.55 8.70
C ASN A 112 24.36 -38.92 7.49
N GLN A 113 23.57 -40.01 7.59
CA GLN A 113 22.66 -40.45 6.51
C GLN A 113 21.52 -39.47 6.19
N TYR A 114 21.29 -38.45 7.03
CA TYR A 114 20.29 -37.41 6.89
C TYR A 114 20.93 -36.05 6.62
N GLY A 115 22.24 -35.96 6.44
CA GLY A 115 22.96 -34.68 6.33
C GLY A 115 22.97 -33.85 7.64
N LEU A 116 22.58 -34.45 8.77
CA LEU A 116 22.41 -33.74 10.05
C LEU A 116 23.68 -33.69 10.90
N SER A 117 24.74 -34.40 10.51
CA SER A 117 26.07 -34.24 11.10
C SER A 117 26.77 -32.97 10.62
N GLU A 118 26.52 -32.58 9.36
CA GLU A 118 26.95 -31.34 8.73
C GLU A 118 25.77 -30.65 8.09
N PRO A 119 24.85 -30.05 8.88
CA PRO A 119 23.57 -29.54 8.40
C PRO A 119 23.75 -28.44 7.36
N THR A 120 22.87 -28.42 6.38
CA THR A 120 22.82 -27.38 5.33
C THR A 120 22.40 -26.04 5.88
N LEU A 121 21.58 -26.06 6.96
CA LEU A 121 21.10 -24.87 7.65
C LEU A 121 21.01 -25.15 9.15
N GLN A 122 21.49 -24.19 9.94
CA GLN A 122 21.40 -24.21 11.41
C GLN A 122 20.67 -22.91 11.85
N ILE A 123 19.70 -23.05 12.74
CA ILE A 123 18.97 -21.92 13.29
C ILE A 123 19.00 -22.00 14.80
N GLY A 124 19.73 -21.06 15.42
CA GLY A 124 19.76 -20.86 16.86
C GLY A 124 18.69 -19.84 17.26
N VAL A 125 17.92 -20.14 18.30
CA VAL A 125 16.93 -19.21 18.88
C VAL A 125 17.24 -19.06 20.35
N THR A 126 17.44 -17.84 20.81
CA THR A 126 17.66 -17.52 22.22
C THR A 126 16.47 -16.77 22.79
N GLU A 127 15.94 -17.28 23.89
CA GLU A 127 14.87 -16.65 24.66
C GLU A 127 15.41 -15.62 25.66
N LYS A 128 14.54 -14.76 26.20
CA LYS A 128 14.89 -13.76 27.23
C LYS A 128 15.51 -14.34 28.50
N ASN A 129 15.17 -15.59 28.84
CA ASN A 129 15.75 -16.33 29.96
C ASN A 129 17.11 -16.95 29.62
N SER A 130 17.71 -16.61 28.48
CA SER A 130 18.97 -17.14 27.95
C SER A 130 18.94 -18.63 27.54
N LYS A 131 17.76 -19.25 27.48
CA LYS A 131 17.64 -20.61 26.95
C LYS A 131 17.79 -20.56 25.42
N THR A 132 18.64 -21.43 24.89
CA THR A 132 18.86 -21.52 23.44
C THR A 132 18.36 -22.85 22.91
N HIS A 133 17.69 -22.80 21.76
CA HIS A 133 17.28 -23.96 20.99
C HIS A 133 17.98 -23.92 19.65
N GLN A 134 18.51 -25.04 19.19
CA GLN A 134 19.17 -25.11 17.90
C GLN A 134 18.51 -26.17 17.02
N LEU A 135 17.90 -25.67 15.92
CA LEU A 135 17.31 -26.47 14.86
C LEU A 135 18.38 -26.76 13.79
N LEU A 136 18.58 -28.00 13.48
CA LEU A 136 19.50 -28.48 12.43
C LEU A 136 18.67 -29.01 11.27
N VAL A 137 18.91 -28.49 10.06
CA VAL A 137 18.27 -28.91 8.81
C VAL A 137 19.33 -29.59 7.94
N GLY A 138 19.10 -30.82 7.61
CA GLY A 138 19.99 -31.64 6.79
C GLY A 138 19.63 -31.67 5.32
N ASP A 139 19.73 -32.85 4.72
CA ASP A 139 19.46 -33.09 3.31
C ASP A 139 17.97 -33.04 2.99
N ASP A 140 17.64 -32.79 1.72
CA ASP A 140 16.28 -32.94 1.22
C ASP A 140 15.85 -34.42 1.21
N THR A 141 14.57 -34.67 1.39
CA THR A 141 14.00 -36.01 1.27
C THR A 141 14.16 -36.53 -0.17
N PRO A 142 14.22 -37.84 -0.40
CA PRO A 142 14.38 -38.42 -1.75
C PRO A 142 13.33 -37.98 -2.75
N THR A 143 12.16 -37.57 -2.29
CA THR A 143 11.04 -37.06 -3.11
C THR A 143 11.09 -35.54 -3.32
N ASN A 144 12.07 -34.84 -2.74
CA ASN A 144 12.25 -33.38 -2.76
C ASN A 144 11.02 -32.57 -2.25
N ASN A 145 10.14 -33.19 -1.47
CA ASN A 145 8.97 -32.54 -0.90
C ASN A 145 9.19 -32.04 0.54
N GLY A 146 10.37 -32.22 1.09
CA GLY A 146 10.74 -31.80 2.45
C GLY A 146 12.23 -31.98 2.74
N ALA A 147 12.61 -31.76 3.97
CA ALA A 147 13.98 -31.91 4.47
C ALA A 147 14.00 -32.64 5.82
N TYR A 148 15.11 -33.30 6.11
CA TYR A 148 15.37 -33.90 7.41
C TYR A 148 15.76 -32.82 8.42
N VAL A 149 15.19 -32.90 9.62
CA VAL A 149 15.49 -31.98 10.71
C VAL A 149 15.58 -32.64 12.06
N ARG A 150 16.34 -32.03 12.97
CA ARG A 150 16.33 -32.37 14.40
C ARG A 150 16.65 -31.15 15.27
N LEU A 151 16.30 -31.21 16.54
CA LEU A 151 16.86 -30.30 17.54
C LEU A 151 18.22 -30.83 18.02
N GLU A 152 19.14 -29.92 18.27
CA GLU A 152 20.41 -30.28 18.87
C GLU A 152 20.18 -30.93 20.25
N GLY A 153 20.85 -32.06 20.51
CA GLY A 153 20.64 -32.87 21.73
C GLY A 153 19.44 -33.82 21.69
N ASP A 154 18.54 -33.73 20.70
CA ASP A 154 17.44 -34.70 20.53
C ASP A 154 17.88 -35.86 19.63
N PRO A 155 17.70 -37.13 20.06
CA PRO A 155 18.07 -38.31 19.26
C PRO A 155 17.09 -38.58 18.11
N ARG A 156 15.94 -37.90 18.06
CA ARG A 156 14.91 -38.08 17.03
C ARG A 156 15.25 -37.36 15.75
N VAL A 157 14.83 -37.94 14.64
CA VAL A 157 14.92 -37.33 13.31
C VAL A 157 13.52 -37.21 12.75
N PHE A 158 13.20 -36.01 12.25
CA PHE A 158 11.90 -35.68 11.65
C PHE A 158 12.10 -35.25 10.21
N THR A 159 10.99 -35.16 9.47
CA THR A 159 10.90 -34.40 8.22
C THR A 159 10.02 -33.19 8.42
N ILE A 160 10.33 -32.12 7.70
CA ILE A 160 9.48 -30.93 7.52
C ILE A 160 9.19 -30.74 6.05
N ALA A 161 8.04 -30.15 5.72
CA ALA A 161 7.68 -29.82 4.36
C ALA A 161 8.63 -28.80 3.72
N ALA A 162 8.77 -28.84 2.40
CA ALA A 162 9.65 -27.94 1.65
C ALA A 162 9.31 -26.47 1.87
N TYR A 163 8.03 -26.10 2.04
CA TYR A 163 7.63 -24.73 2.35
C TYR A 163 8.14 -24.25 3.73
N ASN A 164 8.17 -25.13 4.74
CA ASN A 164 8.75 -24.83 6.05
C ASN A 164 10.26 -24.58 5.93
N LYS A 165 10.98 -25.44 5.19
CA LYS A 165 12.41 -25.22 4.91
C LYS A 165 12.63 -23.87 4.25
N THR A 166 11.86 -23.52 3.20
CA THR A 166 11.95 -22.24 2.48
C THR A 166 11.65 -21.04 3.38
N SER A 167 10.70 -21.18 4.31
CA SER A 167 10.39 -20.12 5.29
C SER A 167 11.52 -19.86 6.28
N LEU A 168 12.33 -20.89 6.56
CA LEU A 168 13.45 -20.82 7.50
C LEU A 168 14.78 -20.50 6.82
N ASP A 169 14.96 -20.87 5.54
CA ASP A 169 16.18 -20.69 4.78
C ASP A 169 16.31 -19.26 4.24
N LYS A 170 16.45 -18.30 5.15
CA LYS A 170 16.57 -16.87 4.83
C LYS A 170 18.02 -16.42 4.74
N SER A 171 18.30 -15.56 3.77
CA SER A 171 19.58 -14.87 3.63
C SER A 171 19.57 -13.52 4.34
N LEU A 172 20.73 -12.88 4.51
CA LEU A 172 20.82 -11.49 4.97
C LEU A 172 19.93 -10.57 4.11
N ASN A 173 19.96 -10.77 2.79
CA ASN A 173 19.16 -9.96 1.88
C ASN A 173 17.64 -10.15 2.04
N ASP A 174 17.18 -11.30 2.54
CA ASP A 174 15.77 -11.54 2.82
C ASP A 174 15.31 -10.89 4.13
N LEU A 175 16.21 -10.72 5.09
CA LEU A 175 15.92 -10.29 6.45
C LEU A 175 16.27 -8.82 6.74
N ARG A 176 17.06 -8.18 5.88
CA ARG A 176 17.42 -6.76 6.05
C ARG A 176 16.29 -5.83 5.62
N ASP A 177 16.18 -4.69 6.28
CA ASP A 177 15.33 -3.58 5.80
C ASP A 177 15.90 -3.06 4.47
N LYS A 178 15.09 -3.13 3.42
CA LYS A 178 15.45 -2.68 2.07
C LYS A 178 14.98 -1.26 1.77
N ARG A 179 14.29 -0.60 2.69
CA ARG A 179 13.81 0.76 2.49
C ARG A 179 14.97 1.73 2.34
N LEU A 180 14.84 2.61 1.36
CA LEU A 180 15.82 3.67 1.12
C LEU A 180 15.57 4.89 1.99
N LEU A 181 14.35 5.05 2.50
CA LEU A 181 13.94 6.05 3.48
C LEU A 181 13.14 5.35 4.59
N THR A 182 13.29 5.78 5.83
CA THR A 182 12.72 5.12 7.00
C THR A 182 11.76 6.00 7.81
N LEU A 183 11.47 7.22 7.30
CA LEU A 183 10.51 8.12 7.95
C LEU A 183 9.08 7.60 7.81
N GLU A 184 8.29 7.83 8.85
CA GLU A 184 6.85 7.56 8.86
C GLU A 184 6.12 8.67 8.10
N SER A 185 5.29 8.32 7.12
CA SER A 185 4.66 9.26 6.18
C SER A 185 3.75 10.29 6.86
N ASP A 186 3.10 9.91 7.97
CA ASP A 186 2.24 10.79 8.76
C ASP A 186 3.01 11.86 9.53
N LYS A 187 4.29 11.62 9.84
CA LYS A 187 5.18 12.55 10.53
C LYS A 187 5.92 13.50 9.60
N ILE A 188 5.83 13.30 8.27
CA ILE A 188 6.52 14.15 7.32
C ILE A 188 5.74 15.46 7.17
N SER A 189 6.40 16.56 7.50
CA SER A 189 5.86 17.92 7.45
C SER A 189 6.31 18.70 6.21
N ARG A 190 7.41 18.29 5.57
CA ARG A 190 8.00 18.97 4.41
C ARG A 190 8.63 18.01 3.44
N ILE A 191 8.45 18.30 2.14
CA ILE A 191 9.09 17.59 1.02
C ILE A 191 9.78 18.63 0.12
N GLU A 192 11.07 18.45 -0.15
CA GLU A 192 11.79 19.20 -1.17
C GLU A 192 12.08 18.23 -2.33
N LEU A 193 11.64 18.57 -3.53
CA LEU A 193 11.85 17.78 -4.74
C LEU A 193 12.62 18.60 -5.78
N ILE A 194 13.82 18.15 -6.12
CA ILE A 194 14.61 18.70 -7.21
C ILE A 194 14.56 17.69 -8.36
N ALA A 195 13.77 17.98 -9.38
CA ALA A 195 13.57 17.13 -10.55
C ALA A 195 13.25 17.98 -11.78
N ASN A 196 13.54 17.50 -12.98
CA ASN A 196 13.23 18.20 -14.25
C ASN A 196 13.73 19.65 -14.29
N LYS A 197 14.88 19.94 -13.69
CA LYS A 197 15.44 21.29 -13.54
C LYS A 197 14.56 22.27 -12.75
N GLN A 198 13.63 21.74 -11.97
CA GLN A 198 12.74 22.49 -11.07
C GLN A 198 13.02 22.09 -9.63
N GLU A 199 12.90 23.06 -8.73
CA GLU A 199 12.88 22.84 -7.29
C GLU A 199 11.49 23.15 -6.79
N ILE A 200 10.82 22.14 -6.21
CA ILE A 200 9.48 22.25 -5.69
C ILE A 200 9.55 21.91 -4.21
N GLU A 201 9.02 22.80 -3.40
CA GLU A 201 8.91 22.57 -1.96
C GLU A 201 7.44 22.50 -1.55
N PHE A 202 7.12 21.44 -0.83
CA PHE A 202 5.80 21.22 -0.24
C PHE A 202 5.90 21.33 1.27
N GLY A 203 4.92 22.01 1.88
CA GLY A 203 4.73 22.07 3.33
C GLY A 203 3.35 21.55 3.70
N ARG A 204 3.26 20.84 4.82
CA ARG A 204 2.00 20.32 5.34
C ARG A 204 1.44 21.30 6.37
N ASN A 205 0.21 21.73 6.18
CA ASN A 205 -0.54 22.52 7.15
C ASN A 205 -1.78 21.71 7.56
N LYS A 206 -1.74 21.17 8.78
CA LYS A 206 -2.70 20.15 9.24
C LYS A 206 -2.69 18.97 8.27
N ASP A 207 -3.82 18.67 7.63
CA ASP A 207 -3.98 17.53 6.72
C ASP A 207 -3.87 17.90 5.24
N GLN A 208 -3.45 19.14 4.93
CA GLN A 208 -3.37 19.62 3.56
C GLN A 208 -1.95 20.02 3.17
N TRP A 209 -1.53 19.61 1.99
CA TRP A 209 -0.30 20.05 1.39
C TRP A 209 -0.45 21.40 0.70
N GLN A 210 0.60 22.20 0.76
CA GLN A 210 0.76 23.45 0.02
C GLN A 210 2.10 23.43 -0.70
N ILE A 211 2.17 24.04 -1.87
CA ILE A 211 3.43 24.33 -2.55
C ILE A 211 3.96 25.63 -1.95
N LEU A 212 5.18 25.59 -1.43
CA LEU A 212 5.87 26.75 -0.84
C LEU A 212 6.82 27.39 -1.84
N ARG A 213 7.51 26.59 -2.66
CA ARG A 213 8.41 27.04 -3.73
C ARG A 213 8.03 26.39 -5.06
N PRO A 214 8.25 27.09 -6.19
CA PRO A 214 8.93 28.39 -6.37
C PRO A 214 8.14 29.61 -5.88
N LYS A 215 6.86 29.47 -5.68
CA LYS A 215 5.95 30.48 -5.10
C LYS A 215 4.80 29.78 -4.36
N PRO A 216 4.18 30.42 -3.37
CA PRO A 216 3.02 29.82 -2.68
C PRO A 216 1.87 29.53 -3.63
N LEU A 217 1.46 28.25 -3.72
CA LEU A 217 0.36 27.77 -4.56
C LEU A 217 -0.42 26.69 -3.82
N ARG A 218 -1.70 26.53 -4.20
CA ARG A 218 -2.48 25.37 -3.71
C ARG A 218 -1.95 24.10 -4.32
N ALA A 219 -1.68 23.11 -3.48
CA ALA A 219 -1.29 21.78 -3.92
C ALA A 219 -2.53 20.89 -4.12
N ASP A 220 -2.41 19.96 -5.07
CA ASP A 220 -3.25 18.78 -5.11
C ASP A 220 -2.69 17.77 -4.09
N SER A 221 -3.33 17.70 -2.91
CA SER A 221 -2.85 16.83 -1.83
C SER A 221 -2.74 15.38 -2.26
N ALA A 222 -3.64 14.87 -3.11
CA ALA A 222 -3.58 13.49 -3.58
C ALA A 222 -2.33 13.22 -4.43
N GLN A 223 -1.90 14.19 -5.25
CA GLN A 223 -0.68 14.07 -6.05
C GLN A 223 0.59 14.14 -5.18
N VAL A 224 0.57 14.95 -4.12
CA VAL A 224 1.70 15.04 -3.18
C VAL A 224 1.76 13.78 -2.30
N ASP A 225 0.62 13.26 -1.83
CA ASP A 225 0.56 12.02 -1.06
C ASP A 225 1.00 10.81 -1.91
N GLU A 226 0.69 10.79 -3.21
CA GLU A 226 1.20 9.76 -4.12
C GLU A 226 2.73 9.84 -4.27
N LEU A 227 3.29 11.04 -4.40
CA LEU A 227 4.75 11.24 -4.39
C LEU A 227 5.35 10.76 -3.07
N LEU A 228 4.77 11.15 -1.95
CA LEU A 228 5.21 10.75 -0.63
C LEU A 228 5.21 9.23 -0.47
N ARG A 229 4.13 8.56 -0.87
CA ARG A 229 4.04 7.10 -0.84
C ARG A 229 5.14 6.45 -1.67
N LYS A 230 5.39 6.92 -2.91
CA LYS A 230 6.49 6.41 -3.75
C LYS A 230 7.86 6.58 -3.11
N LEU A 231 8.07 7.68 -2.40
CA LEU A 231 9.31 7.95 -1.67
C LEU A 231 9.48 7.01 -0.46
N THR A 232 8.45 6.85 0.35
CA THR A 232 8.48 5.99 1.55
C THR A 232 8.49 4.50 1.20
N ASP A 233 7.93 4.11 0.06
CA ASP A 233 7.95 2.74 -0.46
C ASP A 233 9.23 2.41 -1.24
N ALA A 234 10.09 3.41 -1.48
CA ALA A 234 11.33 3.21 -2.24
C ALA A 234 12.25 2.20 -1.56
N LYS A 235 12.55 1.12 -2.28
CA LYS A 235 13.39 0.01 -1.80
C LYS A 235 14.54 -0.28 -2.77
N MET A 236 15.62 -0.80 -2.22
CA MET A 236 16.70 -1.36 -3.02
C MET A 236 16.25 -2.69 -3.66
N GLU A 237 16.66 -2.93 -4.90
CA GLU A 237 16.45 -4.23 -5.55
C GLU A 237 17.29 -5.32 -4.89
N SER A 238 16.74 -6.52 -4.81
CA SER A 238 17.44 -7.69 -4.29
C SER A 238 18.64 -8.04 -5.18
N GLY A 239 19.78 -8.37 -4.57
CA GLY A 239 21.02 -8.71 -5.29
C GLY A 239 21.84 -7.52 -5.77
N SER A 240 21.37 -6.27 -5.59
CA SER A 240 22.15 -5.06 -5.96
C SER A 240 23.44 -4.86 -5.14
N GLU A 241 23.63 -5.64 -4.10
CA GLU A 241 24.79 -5.57 -3.19
C GLU A 241 26.01 -6.36 -3.66
N THR A 242 25.79 -7.35 -4.53
CA THR A 242 26.85 -8.28 -4.96
C THR A 242 27.92 -7.60 -5.79
N ASP A 243 27.65 -6.41 -6.35
CA ASP A 243 28.62 -5.65 -7.14
C ASP A 243 28.59 -4.15 -6.78
N SER A 244 28.96 -3.83 -5.54
CA SER A 244 28.95 -2.46 -5.00
C SER A 244 29.81 -1.47 -5.80
N LYS A 245 30.91 -1.94 -6.41
CA LYS A 245 31.78 -1.08 -7.26
C LYS A 245 31.08 -0.74 -8.57
N LYS A 246 30.38 -1.70 -9.18
CA LYS A 246 29.66 -1.49 -10.44
C LYS A 246 28.45 -0.60 -10.23
N THR A 247 27.67 -0.79 -9.17
CA THR A 247 26.55 0.09 -8.83
C THR A 247 26.99 1.49 -8.52
N ALA A 248 28.09 1.69 -7.78
CA ALA A 248 28.66 3.00 -7.49
C ALA A 248 29.16 3.71 -8.78
N SER A 249 29.83 2.98 -9.69
CA SER A 249 30.26 3.51 -10.98
C SER A 249 29.06 3.89 -11.86
N ALA A 250 28.04 3.05 -11.92
CA ALA A 250 26.82 3.31 -12.68
C ALA A 250 26.05 4.53 -12.15
N PHE A 251 26.00 4.72 -10.84
CA PHE A 251 25.41 5.90 -10.22
C PHE A 251 26.22 7.16 -10.57
N THR A 252 27.55 7.11 -10.43
CA THR A 252 28.41 8.27 -10.69
C THR A 252 28.31 8.75 -12.14
N SER A 253 28.25 7.83 -13.09
CA SER A 253 28.12 8.13 -14.53
C SER A 253 26.67 8.36 -14.98
N GLY A 254 25.68 8.06 -14.14
CA GLY A 254 24.25 8.22 -14.44
C GLY A 254 23.80 9.68 -14.43
N ALA A 255 22.80 9.98 -15.27
CA ALA A 255 22.12 11.26 -15.26
C ALA A 255 21.22 11.39 -14.01
N ARG A 256 21.31 12.54 -13.33
CA ARG A 256 20.43 12.79 -12.16
C ARG A 256 18.97 12.89 -12.61
N VAL A 257 18.11 12.09 -12.01
CA VAL A 257 16.67 12.12 -12.21
C VAL A 257 16.02 13.03 -11.18
N ALA A 258 16.32 12.81 -9.90
CA ALA A 258 15.75 13.59 -8.81
C ALA A 258 16.63 13.56 -7.55
N ILE A 259 16.46 14.58 -6.72
CA ILE A 259 16.79 14.55 -5.28
C ILE A 259 15.50 14.87 -4.54
N ALA A 260 15.15 14.04 -3.57
CA ALA A 260 14.03 14.27 -2.67
C ALA A 260 14.52 14.33 -1.24
N LYS A 261 14.09 15.36 -0.48
CA LYS A 261 14.34 15.48 0.95
C LYS A 261 13.02 15.46 1.70
N LEU A 262 12.92 14.59 2.69
CA LEU A 262 11.76 14.46 3.57
C LEU A 262 12.14 14.94 4.97
N THR A 263 11.37 15.86 5.52
CA THR A 263 11.65 16.44 6.84
C THR A 263 10.51 16.13 7.80
N THR A 264 10.89 15.72 8.99
CA THR A 264 10.04 15.54 10.18
C THR A 264 10.60 16.39 11.32
N ASP A 265 9.93 16.41 12.46
CA ASP A 265 10.45 17.06 13.68
C ASP A 265 11.76 16.42 14.18
N SER A 266 12.00 15.13 13.86
CA SER A 266 13.20 14.40 14.28
C SER A 266 14.39 14.53 13.33
N GLY A 267 14.21 15.13 12.15
CA GLY A 267 15.29 15.32 11.18
C GLY A 267 14.88 15.19 9.74
N THR A 268 15.88 15.22 8.85
CA THR A 268 15.70 15.15 7.39
C THR A 268 16.41 13.93 6.81
N GLN A 269 15.75 13.25 5.89
CA GLN A 269 16.34 12.19 5.08
C GLN A 269 16.33 12.58 3.60
N GLU A 270 17.36 12.17 2.87
CA GLU A 270 17.55 12.49 1.46
C GLU A 270 17.67 11.21 0.63
N LEU A 271 17.06 11.22 -0.55
CA LEU A 271 17.16 10.19 -1.58
C LEU A 271 17.57 10.86 -2.91
N GLU A 272 18.75 10.53 -3.43
CA GLU A 272 19.16 10.90 -4.80
C GLU A 272 18.95 9.71 -5.74
N VAL A 273 18.29 9.95 -6.88
CA VAL A 273 18.04 8.94 -7.90
C VAL A 273 18.70 9.37 -9.21
N ARG A 274 19.43 8.45 -9.82
CA ARG A 274 20.09 8.62 -11.14
C ARG A 274 19.69 7.50 -12.10
N LYS A 275 19.69 7.80 -13.38
CA LYS A 275 19.44 6.82 -14.45
C LYS A 275 20.73 6.60 -15.24
N ASN A 276 21.11 5.34 -15.38
CA ASN A 276 22.21 4.94 -16.26
C ASN A 276 21.68 3.85 -17.21
N LYS A 277 21.66 4.15 -18.51
CA LYS A 277 20.97 3.33 -19.54
C LYS A 277 19.51 3.16 -19.17
N ASP A 278 19.07 1.92 -18.96
CA ASP A 278 17.68 1.58 -18.64
C ASP A 278 17.43 1.40 -17.14
N ASP A 279 18.50 1.40 -16.34
CA ASP A 279 18.44 1.14 -14.90
C ASP A 279 18.47 2.43 -14.07
N TYR A 280 17.76 2.39 -12.94
CA TYR A 280 17.80 3.43 -11.91
C TYR A 280 18.67 3.01 -10.75
N TYR A 281 19.40 3.96 -10.21
CA TYR A 281 20.29 3.81 -9.08
C TYR A 281 19.96 4.87 -8.03
N ALA A 282 19.95 4.47 -6.77
CA ALA A 282 19.60 5.34 -5.67
C ALA A 282 20.67 5.37 -4.59
N LYS A 283 20.89 6.55 -4.03
CA LYS A 283 21.71 6.79 -2.83
C LYS A 283 20.86 7.47 -1.78
N SER A 284 20.85 6.90 -0.58
CA SER A 284 20.12 7.41 0.56
C SER A 284 21.05 8.03 1.60
N SER A 285 20.53 8.94 2.42
CA SER A 285 21.24 9.49 3.58
C SER A 285 21.21 8.57 4.80
N VAL A 286 20.36 7.52 4.80
CA VAL A 286 20.17 6.63 5.96
C VAL A 286 20.70 5.21 5.76
N VAL A 287 21.05 4.87 4.52
CA VAL A 287 21.63 3.56 4.18
C VAL A 287 22.91 3.78 3.38
N ASP A 288 24.02 3.25 3.90
CA ASP A 288 25.31 3.36 3.23
C ASP A 288 25.33 2.62 1.90
N GLY A 289 25.92 3.23 0.90
CA GLY A 289 26.12 2.64 -0.42
C GLY A 289 25.18 3.20 -1.49
N VAL A 290 25.25 2.56 -2.65
CA VAL A 290 24.39 2.82 -3.81
C VAL A 290 23.70 1.51 -4.17
N TYR A 291 22.45 1.62 -4.48
CA TYR A 291 21.61 0.47 -4.79
C TYR A 291 20.89 0.64 -6.12
N LYS A 292 20.69 -0.45 -6.82
CA LYS A 292 19.73 -0.45 -7.93
C LYS A 292 18.33 -0.29 -7.34
N ALA A 293 17.52 0.58 -7.95
CA ALA A 293 16.16 0.87 -7.55
C ALA A 293 15.18 0.49 -8.66
N SER A 294 13.95 0.20 -8.30
CA SER A 294 12.91 -0.16 -9.27
C SER A 294 12.60 0.99 -10.23
N ASN A 295 12.07 0.64 -11.40
CA ASN A 295 11.61 1.63 -12.39
C ASN A 295 10.54 2.56 -11.82
N ASP A 296 9.68 2.07 -10.92
CA ASP A 296 8.62 2.86 -10.29
C ASP A 296 9.17 4.04 -9.47
N VAL A 297 10.29 3.82 -8.77
CA VAL A 297 11.01 4.89 -8.06
C VAL A 297 11.50 5.94 -9.03
N GLY A 298 12.16 5.53 -10.12
CA GLY A 298 12.72 6.45 -11.12
C GLY A 298 11.64 7.25 -11.86
N GLN A 299 10.57 6.59 -12.29
CA GLN A 299 9.47 7.23 -13.03
C GLN A 299 8.60 8.12 -12.16
N GLY A 300 8.53 7.85 -10.84
CA GLY A 300 7.75 8.64 -9.89
C GLY A 300 8.13 10.12 -9.83
N PHE A 301 9.34 10.48 -10.25
CA PHE A 301 9.89 11.84 -10.16
C PHE A 301 9.78 12.67 -11.45
N TYR A 302 9.16 12.16 -12.52
CA TYR A 302 9.01 12.90 -13.77
C TYR A 302 7.90 13.96 -13.76
N LYS A 303 7.15 14.09 -12.68
CA LYS A 303 6.12 15.12 -12.52
C LYS A 303 6.71 16.53 -12.49
N LYS A 304 5.99 17.48 -13.11
CA LYS A 304 6.32 18.90 -13.11
C LYS A 304 5.48 19.64 -12.06
N LEU A 305 5.83 20.91 -11.82
CA LEU A 305 5.08 21.77 -10.88
C LEU A 305 3.56 21.73 -11.12
N ASP A 306 3.13 21.84 -12.37
CA ASP A 306 1.69 21.88 -12.72
C ASP A 306 0.94 20.56 -12.42
N ASP A 307 1.66 19.44 -12.33
CA ASP A 307 1.06 18.16 -11.96
C ASP A 307 0.71 18.09 -10.47
N PHE A 308 1.35 18.92 -9.65
CA PHE A 308 1.11 19.02 -8.21
C PHE A 308 0.21 20.18 -7.82
N ARG A 309 -0.17 21.05 -8.76
CA ARG A 309 -1.05 22.19 -8.48
C ARG A 309 -2.49 21.75 -8.42
N ASN A 310 -3.23 22.29 -7.45
CA ASN A 310 -4.66 22.04 -7.36
C ASN A 310 -5.39 22.73 -8.52
N LYS A 311 -6.02 21.93 -9.38
CA LYS A 311 -6.76 22.37 -10.57
C LYS A 311 -8.20 22.78 -10.28
N LYS A 312 -8.75 22.43 -9.10
CA LYS A 312 -10.13 22.75 -8.72
C LYS A 312 -10.30 24.23 -8.41
N LEU A 313 -11.38 24.80 -8.91
CA LEU A 313 -11.76 26.18 -8.56
C LEU A 313 -12.35 26.28 -7.16
N PHE A 314 -13.01 25.23 -6.69
CA PHE A 314 -13.65 25.17 -5.37
C PHE A 314 -13.22 23.90 -4.64
N ASP A 315 -12.99 24.02 -3.32
CA ASP A 315 -12.49 22.95 -2.48
C ASP A 315 -13.46 22.57 -1.34
N PHE A 316 -14.75 22.76 -1.50
CA PHE A 316 -15.74 22.36 -0.48
C PHE A 316 -15.91 20.83 -0.39
N GLY A 317 -15.26 20.06 -1.26
CA GLY A 317 -15.20 18.60 -1.20
C GLY A 317 -16.57 17.95 -1.39
N PHE A 318 -16.83 16.92 -0.60
CA PHE A 318 -18.14 16.23 -0.57
C PHE A 318 -19.12 16.87 0.42
N SER A 319 -18.67 17.81 1.25
CA SER A 319 -19.57 18.61 2.07
C SER A 319 -20.32 19.57 1.17
N ASP A 320 -21.65 19.55 1.23
CA ASP A 320 -22.45 20.50 0.47
C ASP A 320 -22.20 21.92 0.97
N PRO A 321 -22.18 22.92 0.06
CA PRO A 321 -22.12 24.31 0.48
C PRO A 321 -23.38 24.72 1.24
N ASP A 322 -23.26 25.78 2.05
CA ASP A 322 -24.38 26.35 2.80
C ASP A 322 -25.08 27.47 1.99
N LYS A 323 -24.32 28.06 1.06
CA LYS A 323 -24.80 29.17 0.23
C LYS A 323 -24.09 29.17 -1.12
N ILE A 324 -24.86 29.45 -2.18
CA ILE A 324 -24.35 29.58 -3.54
C ILE A 324 -24.92 30.89 -4.12
N GLU A 325 -24.03 31.67 -4.73
CA GLU A 325 -24.39 32.88 -5.48
C GLU A 325 -23.72 32.79 -6.86
N ILE A 326 -24.48 32.93 -7.93
CA ILE A 326 -23.97 32.91 -9.30
C ILE A 326 -24.51 34.15 -9.99
N HIS A 327 -23.63 34.97 -10.58
CA HIS A 327 -24.01 36.02 -11.52
C HIS A 327 -23.48 35.61 -12.90
N ASP A 328 -24.37 35.60 -13.90
CA ASP A 328 -24.07 35.26 -15.29
C ASP A 328 -24.71 36.33 -16.21
N GLY A 329 -23.93 37.32 -16.56
CA GLY A 329 -24.40 38.53 -17.26
C GLY A 329 -25.45 39.25 -16.42
N SER A 330 -26.68 39.33 -16.92
CA SER A 330 -27.83 39.96 -16.23
C SER A 330 -28.59 39.01 -15.31
N LYS A 331 -28.26 37.73 -15.29
CA LYS A 331 -28.92 36.72 -14.46
C LYS A 331 -28.19 36.54 -13.14
N ALA A 332 -28.97 36.37 -12.06
CA ALA A 332 -28.44 36.06 -10.75
C ALA A 332 -29.20 34.91 -10.09
N TYR A 333 -28.49 34.01 -9.47
CA TYR A 333 -29.05 32.87 -8.77
C TYR A 333 -28.51 32.88 -7.33
N PHE A 334 -29.43 32.84 -6.37
CA PHE A 334 -29.10 32.85 -4.95
C PHE A 334 -29.75 31.63 -4.31
N LEU A 335 -28.92 30.78 -3.69
CA LEU A 335 -29.37 29.59 -2.97
C LEU A 335 -28.80 29.60 -1.56
N THR A 336 -29.65 29.30 -0.58
CA THR A 336 -29.23 29.17 0.83
C THR A 336 -29.84 27.91 1.40
N LYS A 337 -29.00 27.13 2.09
CA LYS A 337 -29.43 25.93 2.80
C LYS A 337 -30.06 26.29 4.13
N GLY A 338 -31.24 25.76 4.42
CA GLY A 338 -31.94 25.88 5.70
C GLY A 338 -32.38 24.49 6.18
N GLY A 339 -31.66 23.94 7.16
CA GLY A 339 -31.84 22.54 7.56
C GLY A 339 -31.40 21.58 6.45
N GLN A 340 -32.33 20.74 6.00
CA GLN A 340 -32.08 19.79 4.89
C GLN A 340 -32.51 20.38 3.52
N ASP A 341 -33.14 21.54 3.52
CA ASP A 341 -33.76 22.11 2.33
C ASP A 341 -32.96 23.30 1.77
N TRP A 342 -33.04 23.50 0.46
CA TRP A 342 -32.50 24.64 -0.23
C TRP A 342 -33.61 25.67 -0.55
N TRP A 343 -33.28 26.94 -0.43
CA TRP A 343 -34.17 28.07 -0.63
C TRP A 343 -33.57 29.06 -1.62
N SER A 344 -34.37 29.52 -2.56
CA SER A 344 -33.99 30.62 -3.47
C SER A 344 -33.96 31.97 -2.76
N GLY A 345 -33.35 32.96 -3.41
CA GLY A 345 -33.30 34.35 -2.89
C GLY A 345 -34.68 35.01 -2.71
N ASP A 346 -35.71 34.55 -3.42
CA ASP A 346 -37.11 34.98 -3.28
C ASP A 346 -37.92 34.11 -2.29
N GLY A 347 -37.27 33.26 -1.54
CA GLY A 347 -37.85 32.48 -0.44
C GLY A 347 -38.63 31.23 -0.86
N LYS A 348 -38.46 30.74 -2.08
CA LYS A 348 -39.07 29.48 -2.52
C LYS A 348 -38.23 28.30 -2.17
N LYS A 349 -38.84 27.22 -1.68
CA LYS A 349 -38.18 25.93 -1.50
C LYS A 349 -37.83 25.36 -2.87
N MET A 350 -36.56 24.92 -3.03
CA MET A 350 -36.03 24.45 -4.29
C MET A 350 -36.08 22.91 -4.37
N ASP A 351 -36.18 22.38 -5.57
CA ASP A 351 -36.09 20.98 -5.87
C ASP A 351 -34.62 20.50 -5.59
N ALA A 352 -34.47 19.53 -4.68
CA ALA A 352 -33.17 19.06 -4.22
C ALA A 352 -32.29 18.54 -5.36
N THR A 353 -32.87 17.78 -6.29
CA THR A 353 -32.14 17.20 -7.43
C THR A 353 -31.58 18.29 -8.36
N SER A 354 -32.35 19.37 -8.62
CA SER A 354 -31.86 20.47 -9.46
C SER A 354 -30.73 21.25 -8.78
N VAL A 355 -30.77 21.39 -7.45
CA VAL A 355 -29.70 22.05 -6.69
C VAL A 355 -28.45 21.15 -6.60
N GLU A 356 -28.60 19.87 -6.34
CA GLU A 356 -27.48 18.89 -6.32
C GLU A 356 -26.77 18.86 -7.66
N SER A 357 -27.52 18.84 -8.78
CA SER A 357 -26.95 18.95 -10.13
C SER A 357 -26.08 20.21 -10.30
N LEU A 358 -26.53 21.35 -9.81
CA LEU A 358 -25.75 22.58 -9.86
C LEU A 358 -24.50 22.51 -8.99
N ILE A 359 -24.60 21.97 -7.77
CA ILE A 359 -23.46 21.77 -6.85
C ILE A 359 -22.40 20.91 -7.50
N ASP A 360 -22.81 19.83 -8.17
CA ASP A 360 -21.87 18.93 -8.87
C ASP A 360 -21.14 19.67 -10.00
N LYS A 361 -21.86 20.51 -10.79
CA LYS A 361 -21.21 21.31 -11.85
C LYS A 361 -20.23 22.33 -11.29
N ILE A 362 -20.51 22.92 -10.12
CA ILE A 362 -19.56 23.82 -9.44
C ILE A 362 -18.33 23.01 -8.93
N ARG A 363 -18.55 21.83 -8.37
CA ARG A 363 -17.50 20.93 -7.89
C ARG A 363 -16.58 20.45 -9.01
N ASP A 364 -17.13 20.23 -10.20
CA ASP A 364 -16.42 19.74 -11.38
C ASP A 364 -15.60 20.84 -12.09
N LEU A 365 -15.75 22.12 -11.71
CA LEU A 365 -14.97 23.20 -12.30
C LEU A 365 -13.49 23.05 -11.98
N GLN A 366 -12.73 22.61 -12.98
CA GLN A 366 -11.30 22.42 -12.87
C GLN A 366 -10.54 22.93 -14.11
N ALA A 367 -9.31 23.35 -13.88
CA ALA A 367 -8.45 23.83 -14.94
C ALA A 367 -7.97 22.70 -15.86
N THR A 368 -7.96 22.95 -17.15
CA THR A 368 -7.21 22.15 -18.13
C THR A 368 -5.73 22.45 -18.05
N LYS A 369 -5.39 23.72 -17.84
CA LYS A 369 -4.01 24.23 -17.62
C LYS A 369 -4.02 25.55 -16.86
N PHE A 370 -2.84 25.99 -16.42
CA PHE A 370 -2.62 27.28 -15.78
C PHE A 370 -2.05 28.28 -16.78
N LEU A 371 -2.46 29.53 -16.65
CA LEU A 371 -2.02 30.61 -17.52
C LEU A 371 -1.36 31.74 -16.70
N GLU A 372 -0.46 32.49 -17.35
CA GLU A 372 0.20 33.64 -16.73
C GLU A 372 -0.50 34.97 -17.05
N SER A 373 -1.32 35.01 -18.10
CA SER A 373 -2.03 36.22 -18.56
C SER A 373 -3.27 35.86 -19.37
N GLY A 374 -4.06 36.87 -19.75
CA GLY A 374 -5.22 36.73 -20.64
C GLY A 374 -6.58 36.89 -19.95
N PHE A 375 -6.62 37.14 -18.64
CA PHE A 375 -7.85 37.42 -17.92
C PHE A 375 -8.37 38.81 -18.25
N ASN A 376 -9.62 38.87 -18.67
CA ASN A 376 -10.33 40.10 -19.04
C ASN A 376 -11.48 40.41 -18.06
N THR A 377 -12.41 41.24 -18.47
CA THR A 377 -13.62 41.52 -17.68
C THR A 377 -14.46 40.26 -17.48
N PRO A 378 -14.72 39.85 -16.24
CA PRO A 378 -15.50 38.67 -15.97
C PRO A 378 -16.96 38.84 -16.40
N SER A 379 -17.51 37.79 -17.00
CA SER A 379 -18.95 37.73 -17.36
C SER A 379 -19.75 36.85 -16.39
N ILE A 380 -19.02 35.98 -15.65
CA ILE A 380 -19.62 35.08 -14.66
C ILE A 380 -18.83 35.23 -13.37
N ASP A 381 -19.52 35.32 -12.25
CA ASP A 381 -18.93 35.08 -10.95
C ASP A 381 -19.71 34.02 -10.17
N VAL A 382 -18.97 33.20 -9.44
CA VAL A 382 -19.52 32.14 -8.59
C VAL A 382 -18.94 32.30 -7.21
N THR A 383 -19.81 32.42 -6.21
CA THR A 383 -19.44 32.44 -4.80
C THR A 383 -20.09 31.25 -4.09
N VAL A 384 -19.27 30.50 -3.38
CA VAL A 384 -19.70 29.35 -2.59
C VAL A 384 -19.28 29.57 -1.14
N SER A 385 -20.23 29.41 -0.22
CA SER A 385 -19.95 29.38 1.23
C SER A 385 -20.21 27.99 1.77
N SER A 386 -19.36 27.52 2.64
CA SER A 386 -19.42 26.19 3.26
C SER A 386 -18.94 26.24 4.71
N ASN A 387 -19.06 25.14 5.44
CA ASN A 387 -18.64 25.02 6.84
C ASN A 387 -19.30 26.08 7.73
N ASP A 388 -20.63 26.10 7.74
CA ASP A 388 -21.44 27.11 8.45
C ASP A 388 -21.06 28.54 8.05
N ARG A 389 -20.82 28.78 6.77
CA ARG A 389 -20.39 30.07 6.18
C ARG A 389 -19.00 30.57 6.66
N LYS A 390 -18.23 29.75 7.35
CA LYS A 390 -16.87 30.10 7.79
C LYS A 390 -15.87 30.08 6.64
N ARG A 391 -16.18 29.37 5.57
CA ARG A 391 -15.38 29.30 4.36
C ARG A 391 -16.14 29.89 3.21
N ARG A 392 -15.57 30.90 2.58
CA ARG A 392 -16.11 31.54 1.38
C ARG A 392 -15.09 31.48 0.26
N GLU A 393 -15.49 30.96 -0.87
CA GLU A 393 -14.69 30.86 -2.08
C GLU A 393 -15.39 31.58 -3.22
N LYS A 394 -14.67 32.44 -3.91
CA LYS A 394 -15.20 33.18 -5.06
C LYS A 394 -14.29 33.00 -6.26
N ALA A 395 -14.88 32.70 -7.40
CA ALA A 395 -14.22 32.63 -8.70
C ALA A 395 -14.86 33.60 -9.70
N LEU A 396 -14.02 34.36 -10.35
CA LEU A 396 -14.40 35.26 -11.48
C LEU A 396 -14.02 34.56 -12.78
N ILE A 397 -14.94 34.51 -13.77
CA ILE A 397 -14.78 33.75 -15.01
C ILE A 397 -15.01 34.69 -16.19
N ALA A 398 -14.06 34.74 -17.10
CA ALA A 398 -14.09 35.55 -18.29
C ALA A 398 -13.98 34.68 -19.55
N LYS A 399 -14.65 35.09 -20.64
CA LYS A 399 -14.50 34.43 -21.95
C LYS A 399 -13.09 34.62 -22.50
N TYR A 400 -12.50 33.56 -23.05
CA TYR A 400 -11.16 33.59 -23.63
C TYR A 400 -11.11 32.70 -24.88
N LYS A 401 -11.15 33.29 -26.07
CA LYS A 401 -11.20 32.54 -27.34
C LYS A 401 -12.34 31.49 -27.30
N ASP A 402 -12.00 30.25 -27.50
CA ASP A 402 -12.93 29.10 -27.46
C ASP A 402 -13.06 28.47 -26.08
N SER A 403 -12.40 29.02 -25.06
CA SER A 403 -12.36 28.56 -23.68
C SER A 403 -12.78 29.68 -22.73
N TYR A 404 -12.60 29.47 -21.43
CA TYR A 404 -12.78 30.49 -20.40
C TYR A 404 -11.53 30.53 -19.51
N ILE A 405 -11.26 31.70 -18.93
CA ILE A 405 -10.25 31.86 -17.87
C ILE A 405 -10.96 32.20 -16.58
N ALA A 406 -10.63 31.46 -15.53
CA ALA A 406 -11.06 31.78 -14.19
C ALA A 406 -9.93 32.32 -13.33
N LYS A 407 -10.28 33.17 -12.37
CA LYS A 407 -9.41 33.67 -11.32
C LYS A 407 -10.14 33.55 -9.99
N ARG A 408 -9.50 32.95 -8.99
CA ARG A 408 -10.02 32.97 -7.61
C ARG A 408 -9.72 34.32 -6.96
N GLU A 409 -10.63 34.81 -6.12
CA GLU A 409 -10.58 36.17 -5.56
C GLU A 409 -9.24 36.51 -4.87
N ASN A 410 -8.67 35.56 -4.12
CA ASN A 410 -7.47 35.78 -3.31
C ASN A 410 -6.22 35.09 -3.87
N GLU A 411 -6.21 34.73 -5.15
CA GLU A 411 -5.09 34.03 -5.77
C GLU A 411 -4.66 34.72 -7.08
N PRO A 412 -3.34 34.88 -7.32
CA PRO A 412 -2.85 35.46 -8.58
C PRO A 412 -2.89 34.47 -9.75
N VAL A 413 -3.35 33.25 -9.53
CA VAL A 413 -3.33 32.14 -10.49
C VAL A 413 -4.51 32.26 -11.47
N LEU A 414 -4.26 32.01 -12.74
CA LEU A 414 -5.27 31.93 -13.79
C LEU A 414 -5.47 30.47 -14.22
N TYR A 415 -6.74 30.07 -14.31
CA TYR A 415 -7.21 28.73 -14.59
C TYR A 415 -7.91 28.72 -15.94
N GLU A 416 -7.37 28.02 -16.94
CA GLU A 416 -8.11 27.82 -18.19
C GLU A 416 -9.13 26.69 -18.02
N LEU A 417 -10.38 26.96 -18.39
CA LEU A 417 -11.50 26.05 -18.27
C LEU A 417 -12.04 25.69 -19.67
N ASP A 418 -12.41 24.43 -19.83
CA ASP A 418 -13.12 23.98 -21.02
C ASP A 418 -14.50 24.67 -21.11
N SER A 419 -14.90 25.13 -22.31
CA SER A 419 -16.18 25.77 -22.56
C SER A 419 -17.36 24.88 -22.16
N LYS A 420 -17.25 23.56 -22.33
CA LYS A 420 -18.29 22.59 -21.95
C LYS A 420 -18.60 22.60 -20.46
N LEU A 421 -17.59 22.82 -19.59
CA LEU A 421 -17.81 22.94 -18.15
C LEU A 421 -18.64 24.16 -17.81
N ILE A 422 -18.36 25.27 -18.48
CA ILE A 422 -19.12 26.51 -18.27
C ILE A 422 -20.54 26.41 -18.83
N GLU A 423 -20.70 25.82 -20.02
CA GLU A 423 -22.04 25.56 -20.59
C GLU A 423 -22.85 24.63 -19.67
N ALA A 424 -22.24 23.59 -19.11
CA ALA A 424 -22.91 22.69 -18.17
C ALA A 424 -23.35 23.43 -16.89
N LEU A 425 -22.45 24.28 -16.32
CA LEU A 425 -22.79 25.14 -15.18
C LEU A 425 -23.96 26.06 -15.47
N GLN A 426 -23.93 26.77 -16.61
CA GLN A 426 -24.99 27.70 -17.03
C GLN A 426 -26.33 26.99 -17.25
N ASN A 427 -26.32 25.81 -17.86
CA ASN A 427 -27.52 25.01 -18.07
C ASN A 427 -28.08 24.52 -16.73
N SER A 428 -27.25 23.98 -15.84
CA SER A 428 -27.68 23.55 -14.50
C SER A 428 -28.27 24.70 -13.67
N ALA A 429 -27.71 25.91 -13.79
CA ALA A 429 -28.27 27.10 -13.14
C ALA A 429 -29.64 27.51 -13.72
N LYS A 430 -29.83 27.36 -15.04
CA LYS A 430 -31.13 27.62 -15.69
C LYS A 430 -32.20 26.58 -15.34
N ASP A 431 -31.79 25.35 -15.11
CA ASP A 431 -32.66 24.20 -14.78
C ASP A 431 -33.10 24.17 -13.31
N LEU A 432 -32.66 25.14 -12.50
CA LEU A 432 -33.10 25.29 -11.13
C LEU A 432 -34.62 25.53 -11.09
N LYS A 433 -35.34 24.74 -10.31
CA LYS A 433 -36.81 24.83 -10.20
C LYS A 433 -37.26 24.72 -8.74
N PRO A 434 -38.43 25.34 -8.41
CA PRO A 434 -39.03 25.13 -7.10
C PRO A 434 -39.43 23.68 -6.87
N ALA A 435 -39.40 23.24 -5.62
CA ALA A 435 -39.95 21.95 -5.23
C ALA A 435 -41.43 21.83 -5.59
N ALA A 436 -41.83 20.65 -6.04
CA ALA A 436 -43.24 20.38 -6.28
C ALA A 436 -44.03 20.56 -4.97
N MET A 437 -45.13 21.30 -5.02
CA MET A 437 -46.02 21.38 -3.86
C MET A 437 -46.57 19.98 -3.60
N SER A 438 -46.35 19.47 -2.42
CA SER A 438 -47.04 18.24 -1.96
C SER A 438 -48.55 18.59 -1.93
N LYS A 439 -49.33 17.98 -2.82
CA LYS A 439 -50.79 18.02 -2.66
C LYS A 439 -51.09 17.38 -1.31
N LYS A 440 -51.58 18.22 -0.38
CA LYS A 440 -52.14 17.74 0.89
C LYS A 440 -53.40 16.90 0.62
#